data_8aaaad2b769a95879f5ae721e07de1ba
#
_entry.id   8aaaad2b769a95879f5ae721e07de1ba
#
_cell.length_a   1.000
_cell.length_b   1.000
_cell.length_c   1.000
_cell.angle_alpha   90.00
_cell.angle_beta   90.00
_cell.angle_gamma   90.00
#
_symmetry.space_group_name_H-M   'P 1'
#
loop_
_entity.id
_entity.type
_entity.pdbx_description
1 polymer ?
#
loop_
_entity_poly.entity_id
_entity_poly.type
_entity_poly.pdbx_seq_one_letter_code
_entity_poly.pdbx_strand_id
1 'polypeptide(L)'
;KTIYSRCQIINIPPLSNDDLNEWLLANGITDFKSHDFPSYKTPLRIIDDISNDQQFKFKDFINVLTNFLNNNSDQLAVIKSLNNLDIDKISKLNFMVEFLKIVLKSKLLSENLSGIYKDFNNAKFNNLKLSNILNDINNTRAKYYEVPQINEDHVLNYYLSELKNSIKI
;
A
#
# COMPACT_ATOMS: atom_id res chain seq x y z
N LYS A 1 12.82 -24.24 23.44
CA LYS A 1 11.80 -25.35 23.46
C LYS A 1 11.02 -25.41 24.78
N THR A 2 11.62 -25.09 25.93
CA THR A 2 10.99 -25.23 27.26
C THR A 2 9.91 -24.20 27.58
N ILE A 3 9.88 -23.03 26.95
CA ILE A 3 8.87 -22.00 27.20
C ILE A 3 7.54 -22.33 26.50
N TYR A 4 7.61 -22.78 25.23
CA TYR A 4 6.41 -23.13 24.46
C TYR A 4 5.59 -24.29 25.04
N SER A 5 6.22 -25.21 25.79
CA SER A 5 5.53 -26.36 26.40
C SER A 5 4.70 -25.96 27.66
N ARG A 6 4.84 -24.72 28.15
CA ARG A 6 4.15 -24.22 29.35
C ARG A 6 3.18 -23.07 29.06
N CYS A 7 3.11 -22.62 27.79
CA CYS A 7 2.22 -21.53 27.38
C CYS A 7 1.04 -22.10 26.58
N GLN A 8 -0.15 -21.63 26.91
CA GLN A 8 -1.33 -21.86 26.08
C GLN A 8 -1.26 -20.90 24.88
N ILE A 9 -1.27 -21.44 23.66
CA ILE A 9 -1.32 -20.64 22.43
C ILE A 9 -2.80 -20.36 22.13
N ILE A 10 -3.18 -19.10 22.18
CA ILE A 10 -4.51 -18.64 21.78
C ILE A 10 -4.36 -17.99 20.40
N ASN A 11 -4.95 -18.60 19.39
CA ASN A 11 -5.04 -18.01 18.05
C ASN A 11 -6.25 -17.09 18.01
N ILE A 12 -5.99 -15.79 17.83
CA ILE A 12 -7.02 -14.78 17.58
C ILE A 12 -7.15 -14.63 16.06
N PRO A 13 -8.27 -15.04 15.45
CA PRO A 13 -8.46 -14.88 14.02
C PRO A 13 -8.56 -13.38 13.67
N PRO A 14 -8.19 -12.98 12.44
CA PRO A 14 -8.46 -11.62 11.98
C PRO A 14 -9.97 -11.38 11.95
N LEU A 15 -10.38 -10.12 12.16
CA LEU A 15 -11.78 -9.73 12.04
C LEU A 15 -12.30 -10.00 10.63
N SER A 16 -13.57 -10.40 10.53
CA SER A 16 -14.26 -10.44 9.25
C SER A 16 -14.45 -9.01 8.70
N ASN A 17 -14.73 -8.89 7.41
CA ASN A 17 -14.99 -7.58 6.82
C ASN A 17 -16.23 -6.90 7.44
N ASP A 18 -17.23 -7.68 7.80
CA ASP A 18 -18.47 -7.16 8.40
C ASP A 18 -18.22 -6.69 9.83
N ASP A 19 -17.53 -7.49 10.66
CA ASP A 19 -17.15 -7.10 12.02
C ASP A 19 -16.28 -5.84 12.00
N LEU A 20 -15.35 -5.72 11.05
CA LEU A 20 -14.51 -4.55 10.92
C LEU A 20 -15.32 -3.31 10.50
N ASN A 21 -16.29 -3.45 9.60
CA ASN A 21 -17.18 -2.34 9.22
C ASN A 21 -18.03 -1.87 10.39
N GLU A 22 -18.62 -2.80 11.16
CA GLU A 22 -19.39 -2.46 12.37
C GLU A 22 -18.51 -1.74 13.41
N TRP A 23 -17.30 -2.24 13.59
CA TRP A 23 -16.34 -1.64 14.51
C TRP A 23 -15.91 -0.22 14.07
N LEU A 24 -15.66 0.00 12.77
CA LEU A 24 -15.36 1.33 12.21
C LEU A 24 -16.50 2.31 12.49
N LEU A 25 -17.74 1.91 12.21
CA LEU A 25 -18.92 2.73 12.48
C LEU A 25 -19.10 3.04 13.97
N ALA A 26 -18.88 2.06 14.85
CA ALA A 26 -18.96 2.23 16.30
C ALA A 26 -17.90 3.22 16.82
N ASN A 27 -16.77 3.39 16.11
CA ASN A 27 -15.74 4.37 16.43
C ASN A 27 -15.88 5.69 15.65
N GLY A 28 -17.02 5.92 14.96
CA GLY A 28 -17.31 7.16 14.25
C GLY A 28 -16.55 7.31 12.92
N ILE A 29 -15.95 6.23 12.39
CA ILE A 29 -15.19 6.24 11.14
C ILE A 29 -16.15 5.89 10.01
N THR A 30 -16.56 6.90 9.22
CA THR A 30 -17.50 6.76 8.10
C THR A 30 -16.84 6.87 6.72
N ASP A 31 -15.64 7.45 6.65
CA ASP A 31 -14.93 7.74 5.39
C ASP A 31 -14.24 6.53 4.78
N PHE A 32 -14.13 5.45 5.54
CA PHE A 32 -13.47 4.21 5.14
C PHE A 32 -14.32 2.97 5.44
N LYS A 33 -14.07 1.92 4.68
CA LYS A 33 -14.66 0.59 4.89
C LYS A 33 -13.56 -0.47 5.03
N SER A 34 -13.92 -1.66 5.49
CA SER A 34 -12.97 -2.76 5.72
C SER A 34 -12.07 -3.05 4.52
N HIS A 35 -12.60 -2.94 3.30
CA HIS A 35 -11.86 -3.20 2.07
C HIS A 35 -10.85 -2.10 1.67
N ASP A 36 -10.84 -0.96 2.36
CA ASP A 36 -9.82 0.08 2.18
C ASP A 36 -8.55 -0.21 2.99
N PHE A 37 -8.59 -1.25 3.82
CA PHE A 37 -7.48 -1.69 4.64
C PHE A 37 -7.01 -3.09 4.25
N PRO A 38 -5.70 -3.37 4.27
CA PRO A 38 -5.20 -4.73 4.09
C PRO A 38 -5.62 -5.61 5.28
N SER A 39 -5.94 -6.87 4.99
CA SER A 39 -6.43 -7.84 5.99
C SER A 39 -5.47 -8.13 7.16
N TYR A 40 -4.21 -7.71 7.07
CA TYR A 40 -3.22 -7.84 8.16
C TYR A 40 -3.19 -6.63 9.10
N LYS A 41 -3.92 -5.54 8.78
CA LYS A 41 -3.96 -4.34 9.61
C LYS A 41 -4.94 -4.55 10.76
N THR A 42 -4.46 -4.33 11.98
CA THR A 42 -5.31 -4.47 13.17
C THR A 42 -6.18 -3.22 13.37
N PRO A 43 -7.34 -3.33 14.05
CA PRO A 43 -8.22 -2.17 14.33
C PRO A 43 -7.49 -1.01 15.02
N LEU A 44 -6.66 -1.29 16.01
CA LEU A 44 -5.89 -0.25 16.70
C LEU A 44 -4.94 0.48 15.75
N ARG A 45 -4.27 -0.26 14.84
CA ARG A 45 -3.41 0.37 13.84
C ARG A 45 -4.19 1.21 12.85
N ILE A 46 -5.42 0.81 12.51
CA ILE A 46 -6.32 1.59 11.65
C ILE A 46 -6.66 2.93 12.30
N ILE A 47 -7.02 2.94 13.61
CA ILE A 47 -7.27 4.19 14.34
C ILE A 47 -6.03 5.09 14.32
N ASP A 48 -4.86 4.54 14.62
CA ASP A 48 -3.62 5.30 14.63
C ASP A 48 -3.34 5.95 13.26
N ASP A 49 -3.51 5.18 12.18
CA ASP A 49 -3.27 5.67 10.82
C ASP A 49 -4.28 6.74 10.38
N ILE A 50 -5.56 6.63 10.81
CA ILE A 50 -6.59 7.65 10.56
C ILE A 50 -6.34 8.90 11.40
N SER A 51 -6.06 8.74 12.70
CA SER A 51 -5.81 9.85 13.63
C SER A 51 -4.58 10.68 13.25
N ASN A 52 -3.62 10.07 12.59
CA ASN A 52 -2.41 10.71 12.08
C ASN A 52 -2.49 11.08 10.58
N ASP A 53 -3.68 11.11 9.99
CA ASP A 53 -3.94 11.40 8.57
C ASP A 53 -3.23 10.46 7.56
N GLN A 54 -2.57 9.41 8.03
CA GLN A 54 -1.80 8.50 7.16
C GLN A 54 -2.70 7.76 6.16
N GLN A 55 -3.93 7.39 6.59
CA GLN A 55 -4.86 6.70 5.70
C GLN A 55 -5.42 7.63 4.60
N PHE A 56 -5.65 8.91 4.91
CA PHE A 56 -6.06 9.91 3.92
C PHE A 56 -4.94 10.18 2.91
N LYS A 57 -3.72 10.40 3.41
CA LYS A 57 -2.51 10.55 2.57
C LYS A 57 -2.28 9.34 1.67
N PHE A 58 -2.50 8.13 2.21
CA PHE A 58 -2.41 6.89 1.44
C PHE A 58 -3.47 6.82 0.32
N LYS A 59 -4.73 7.19 0.61
CA LYS A 59 -5.80 7.26 -0.39
C LYS A 59 -5.45 8.22 -1.52
N ASP A 60 -4.95 9.41 -1.18
CA ASP A 60 -4.54 10.40 -2.18
C ASP A 60 -3.35 9.90 -3.02
N PHE A 61 -2.39 9.24 -2.37
CA PHE A 61 -1.28 8.58 -3.06
C PHE A 61 -1.76 7.53 -4.07
N ILE A 62 -2.72 6.68 -3.69
CA ILE A 62 -3.31 5.68 -4.59
C ILE A 62 -4.06 6.35 -5.75
N ASN A 63 -4.78 7.44 -5.52
CA ASN A 63 -5.46 8.20 -6.57
C ASN A 63 -4.46 8.74 -7.60
N VAL A 64 -3.33 9.28 -7.16
CA VAL A 64 -2.25 9.74 -8.06
C VAL A 64 -1.67 8.59 -8.88
N LEU A 65 -1.40 7.44 -8.24
CA LEU A 65 -0.93 6.24 -8.96
C LEU A 65 -1.96 5.72 -9.96
N THR A 66 -3.25 5.70 -9.60
CA THR A 66 -4.34 5.27 -10.48
C THR A 66 -4.37 6.11 -11.77
N ASN A 67 -4.31 7.43 -11.63
CA ASN A 67 -4.28 8.35 -12.77
C ASN A 67 -3.05 8.11 -13.66
N PHE A 68 -1.89 7.86 -13.06
CA PHE A 68 -0.67 7.56 -13.80
C PHE A 68 -0.75 6.25 -14.58
N LEU A 69 -1.16 5.17 -13.92
CA LEU A 69 -1.18 3.84 -14.52
C LEU A 69 -2.27 3.72 -15.60
N ASN A 70 -3.33 4.51 -15.51
CA ASN A 70 -4.38 4.66 -16.54
C ASN A 70 -4.02 5.64 -17.67
N ASN A 71 -2.75 6.10 -17.75
CA ASN A 71 -2.26 7.06 -18.76
C ASN A 71 -2.96 8.43 -18.75
N ASN A 72 -3.58 8.83 -17.65
CA ASN A 72 -4.24 10.14 -17.50
C ASN A 72 -3.27 11.24 -17.09
N SER A 73 -2.03 10.92 -16.73
CA SER A 73 -1.00 11.86 -16.33
C SER A 73 0.39 11.39 -16.77
N ASP A 74 1.28 12.33 -17.07
CA ASP A 74 2.69 12.02 -17.32
C ASP A 74 3.47 11.83 -16.02
N GLN A 75 4.65 11.24 -16.12
CA GLN A 75 5.47 10.86 -14.97
C GLN A 75 5.98 12.07 -14.16
N LEU A 76 6.29 13.17 -14.82
CA LEU A 76 6.76 14.39 -14.14
C LEU A 76 5.62 15.07 -13.36
N ALA A 77 4.42 15.10 -13.93
CA ALA A 77 3.23 15.58 -13.23
C ALA A 77 2.92 14.73 -11.99
N VAL A 78 3.10 13.40 -12.08
CA VAL A 78 2.91 12.48 -10.94
C VAL A 78 3.91 12.76 -9.83
N ILE A 79 5.20 12.92 -10.14
CA ILE A 79 6.23 13.23 -9.13
C ILE A 79 5.90 14.54 -8.41
N LYS A 80 5.52 15.58 -9.16
CA LYS A 80 5.07 16.86 -8.58
C LYS A 80 3.86 16.67 -7.66
N SER A 81 2.86 15.89 -8.10
CA SER A 81 1.66 15.60 -7.29
C SER A 81 2.01 14.85 -6.01
N LEU A 82 2.89 13.84 -6.09
CA LEU A 82 3.34 13.09 -4.91
C LEU A 82 4.16 13.95 -3.94
N ASN A 83 4.94 14.91 -4.44
CA ASN A 83 5.70 15.84 -3.60
C ASN A 83 4.80 16.87 -2.90
N ASN A 84 3.63 17.17 -3.46
CA ASN A 84 2.65 18.08 -2.85
C ASN A 84 1.79 17.41 -1.75
N LEU A 85 1.85 16.09 -1.57
CA LEU A 85 1.03 15.37 -0.59
C LEU A 85 1.55 15.48 0.86
N ASP A 86 2.59 16.26 1.13
CA ASP A 86 3.21 16.36 2.47
C ASP A 86 3.48 14.98 3.11
N ILE A 87 4.08 14.11 2.33
CA ILE A 87 4.47 12.74 2.71
C ILE A 87 5.99 12.64 2.63
N ASP A 88 6.62 12.19 3.70
CA ASP A 88 8.07 11.98 3.69
C ASP A 88 8.49 10.83 2.75
N LYS A 89 9.75 10.84 2.33
CA LYS A 89 10.32 9.90 1.35
C LYS A 89 10.15 8.42 1.73
N ILE A 90 10.29 8.10 3.02
CA ILE A 90 10.17 6.73 3.50
C ILE A 90 8.70 6.30 3.48
N SER A 91 7.79 7.18 3.87
CA SER A 91 6.35 6.92 3.82
C SER A 91 5.84 6.74 2.39
N LYS A 92 6.35 7.48 1.40
CA LYS A 92 6.03 7.24 -0.03
C LYS A 92 6.42 5.83 -0.47
N LEU A 93 7.61 5.36 -0.09
CA LEU A 93 8.03 3.99 -0.38
C LEU A 93 7.21 2.94 0.40
N ASN A 94 6.83 3.24 1.66
CA ASN A 94 5.93 2.38 2.42
C ASN A 94 4.57 2.23 1.73
N PHE A 95 4.02 3.31 1.21
CA PHE A 95 2.75 3.31 0.47
C PHE A 95 2.85 2.51 -0.83
N MET A 96 3.96 2.62 -1.57
CA MET A 96 4.22 1.76 -2.73
C MET A 96 4.29 0.28 -2.34
N VAL A 97 4.97 -0.05 -1.25
CA VAL A 97 5.05 -1.43 -0.74
C VAL A 97 3.67 -1.97 -0.37
N GLU A 98 2.84 -1.16 0.31
CA GLU A 98 1.48 -1.54 0.69
C GLU A 98 0.61 -1.78 -0.55
N PHE A 99 0.63 -0.87 -1.51
CA PHE A 99 -0.04 -1.03 -2.79
C PHE A 99 0.38 -2.32 -3.52
N LEU A 100 1.68 -2.54 -3.67
CA LEU A 100 2.20 -3.73 -4.36
C LEU A 100 1.80 -5.04 -3.67
N LYS A 101 1.82 -5.09 -2.34
CA LYS A 101 1.39 -6.27 -1.56
C LYS A 101 -0.09 -6.58 -1.81
N ILE A 102 -0.95 -5.55 -1.82
CA ILE A 102 -2.40 -5.73 -2.04
C ILE A 102 -2.66 -6.23 -3.45
N VAL A 103 -2.04 -5.60 -4.46
CA VAL A 103 -2.20 -6.02 -5.86
C VAL A 103 -1.66 -7.43 -6.08
N LEU A 104 -0.47 -7.76 -5.57
CA LEU A 104 0.10 -9.11 -5.68
C LEU A 104 -0.77 -10.16 -5.01
N LYS A 105 -1.25 -9.90 -3.78
CA LYS A 105 -2.16 -10.80 -3.07
C LYS A 105 -3.42 -11.07 -3.89
N SER A 106 -4.08 -10.02 -4.37
CA SER A 106 -5.27 -10.14 -5.22
C SER A 106 -5.02 -11.02 -6.46
N LYS A 107 -3.90 -10.78 -7.17
CA LYS A 107 -3.56 -11.54 -8.38
C LYS A 107 -3.20 -13.01 -8.08
N LEU A 108 -2.54 -13.30 -6.97
CA LEU A 108 -2.17 -14.66 -6.57
C LEU A 108 -3.36 -15.48 -6.08
N LEU A 109 -4.31 -14.84 -5.39
CA LEU A 109 -5.52 -15.48 -4.87
C LEU A 109 -6.69 -15.43 -5.84
N SER A 110 -6.55 -14.77 -7.00
CA SER A 110 -7.62 -14.52 -7.96
C SER A 110 -8.83 -13.80 -7.34
N GLU A 111 -8.55 -12.93 -6.36
CA GLU A 111 -9.55 -12.09 -5.68
C GLU A 111 -9.70 -10.75 -6.42
N ASN A 112 -10.91 -10.21 -6.46
CA ASN A 112 -11.14 -8.88 -6.98
C ASN A 112 -10.72 -7.82 -5.97
N LEU A 113 -10.02 -6.80 -6.45
CA LEU A 113 -9.73 -5.59 -5.69
C LEU A 113 -11.01 -4.78 -5.49
N SER A 114 -11.16 -4.17 -4.32
CA SER A 114 -12.30 -3.35 -3.94
C SER A 114 -11.84 -2.01 -3.36
N GLY A 115 -12.77 -1.13 -2.99
CA GLY A 115 -12.47 0.18 -2.43
C GLY A 115 -11.62 1.03 -3.37
N ILE A 116 -10.60 1.65 -2.80
CA ILE A 116 -9.66 2.54 -3.52
C ILE A 116 -8.81 1.80 -4.58
N TYR A 117 -8.80 0.48 -4.57
CA TYR A 117 -7.98 -0.34 -5.47
C TYR A 117 -8.75 -0.90 -6.66
N LYS A 118 -10.08 -0.72 -6.74
CA LYS A 118 -10.96 -1.38 -7.73
C LYS A 118 -10.53 -1.11 -9.19
N ASP A 119 -9.98 0.05 -9.47
CA ASP A 119 -9.58 0.45 -10.82
C ASP A 119 -8.40 -0.38 -11.37
N PHE A 120 -7.69 -1.09 -10.49
CA PHE A 120 -6.61 -2.00 -10.88
C PHE A 120 -7.05 -3.43 -11.21
N ASN A 121 -8.35 -3.76 -11.11
CA ASN A 121 -8.85 -5.09 -11.47
C ASN A 121 -8.58 -5.45 -12.92
N ASN A 122 -8.73 -4.49 -13.83
CA ASN A 122 -8.53 -4.68 -15.26
C ASN A 122 -7.05 -4.59 -15.68
N ALA A 123 -6.17 -4.13 -14.80
CA ALA A 123 -4.76 -4.01 -15.10
C ALA A 123 -4.09 -5.40 -15.15
N LYS A 124 -3.48 -5.72 -16.28
CA LYS A 124 -2.75 -6.97 -16.47
C LYS A 124 -1.30 -6.82 -16.01
N PHE A 125 -1.06 -6.90 -14.73
CA PHE A 125 0.28 -6.84 -14.18
C PHE A 125 1.09 -8.13 -14.41
N ASN A 126 2.39 -7.96 -14.61
CA ASN A 126 3.35 -9.07 -14.54
C ASN A 126 3.75 -9.29 -13.07
N ASN A 127 3.26 -10.39 -12.47
CA ASN A 127 3.47 -10.67 -11.05
C ASN A 127 4.95 -10.79 -10.67
N LEU A 128 5.78 -11.35 -11.54
CA LEU A 128 7.23 -11.46 -11.29
C LEU A 128 7.88 -10.06 -11.24
N LYS A 129 7.54 -9.18 -12.18
CA LYS A 129 8.04 -7.80 -12.17
C LYS A 129 7.58 -7.06 -10.91
N LEU A 130 6.29 -7.17 -10.51
CA LEU A 130 5.79 -6.56 -9.27
C LEU A 130 6.54 -7.07 -8.03
N SER A 131 6.80 -8.37 -7.95
CA SER A 131 7.57 -8.96 -6.84
C SER A 131 9.01 -8.43 -6.80
N ASN A 132 9.66 -8.30 -7.96
CA ASN A 132 11.00 -7.73 -8.05
C ASN A 132 11.03 -6.26 -7.60
N ILE A 133 10.06 -5.45 -8.05
CA ILE A 133 9.90 -4.06 -7.62
C ILE A 133 9.72 -3.99 -6.10
N LEU A 134 8.86 -4.84 -5.53
CA LEU A 134 8.63 -4.90 -4.08
C LEU A 134 9.92 -5.18 -3.29
N ASN A 135 10.71 -6.15 -3.74
CA ASN A 135 11.99 -6.49 -3.11
C ASN A 135 13.00 -5.34 -3.24
N ASP A 136 13.06 -4.69 -4.39
CA ASP A 136 13.98 -3.59 -4.65
C ASP A 136 13.61 -2.35 -3.81
N ILE A 137 12.32 -2.02 -3.68
CA ILE A 137 11.85 -0.94 -2.78
C ILE A 137 12.27 -1.24 -1.33
N ASN A 138 12.12 -2.48 -0.86
CA ASN A 138 12.53 -2.84 0.51
C ASN A 138 14.05 -2.65 0.72
N ASN A 139 14.87 -3.02 -0.27
CA ASN A 139 16.32 -2.79 -0.23
C ASN A 139 16.66 -1.29 -0.24
N THR A 140 15.95 -0.50 -1.06
CA THR A 140 16.14 0.95 -1.13
C THR A 140 15.75 1.63 0.18
N ARG A 141 14.66 1.20 0.83
CA ARG A 141 14.26 1.69 2.16
C ARG A 141 15.35 1.45 3.20
N ALA A 142 15.98 0.27 3.21
CA ALA A 142 17.11 -0.01 4.09
C ALA A 142 18.28 0.96 3.82
N LYS A 143 18.61 1.19 2.54
CA LYS A 143 19.68 2.13 2.15
C LYS A 143 19.40 3.58 2.54
N TYR A 144 18.17 4.03 2.65
CA TYR A 144 17.86 5.39 3.11
C TYR A 144 18.31 5.66 4.56
N TYR A 145 18.36 4.63 5.39
CA TYR A 145 18.91 4.76 6.76
C TYR A 145 20.45 4.87 6.76
N GLU A 146 21.11 4.27 5.77
CA GLU A 146 22.56 4.31 5.63
C GLU A 146 23.04 5.56 4.86
N VAL A 147 22.29 5.96 3.83
CA VAL A 147 22.63 7.06 2.92
C VAL A 147 21.42 8.03 2.79
N PRO A 148 21.23 8.95 3.74
CA PRO A 148 20.08 9.87 3.75
C PRO A 148 20.00 10.82 2.54
N GLN A 149 21.10 10.99 1.79
CA GLN A 149 21.23 11.93 0.67
C GLN A 149 20.73 11.36 -0.67
N ILE A 150 20.18 10.14 -0.70
CA ILE A 150 19.60 9.57 -1.92
C ILE A 150 18.52 10.52 -2.44
N ASN A 151 18.61 10.88 -3.73
CA ASN A 151 17.67 11.78 -4.38
C ASN A 151 16.30 11.10 -4.53
N GLU A 152 15.29 11.67 -3.87
CA GLU A 152 13.95 11.14 -3.81
C GLU A 152 13.27 11.09 -5.20
N ASP A 153 13.40 12.16 -5.99
CA ASP A 153 12.76 12.23 -7.31
C ASP A 153 13.32 11.19 -8.27
N HIS A 154 14.62 10.89 -8.19
CA HIS A 154 15.21 9.82 -9.00
C HIS A 154 14.68 8.45 -8.59
N VAL A 155 14.52 8.20 -7.31
CA VAL A 155 13.97 6.93 -6.80
C VAL A 155 12.51 6.76 -7.19
N LEU A 156 11.70 7.80 -7.03
CA LEU A 156 10.29 7.79 -7.44
C LEU A 156 10.17 7.61 -8.96
N ASN A 157 10.98 8.34 -9.73
CA ASN A 157 11.00 8.24 -11.19
C ASN A 157 11.30 6.82 -11.65
N TYR A 158 12.29 6.17 -11.05
CA TYR A 158 12.65 4.79 -11.33
C TYR A 158 11.48 3.83 -11.05
N TYR A 159 10.90 3.87 -9.85
CA TYR A 159 9.82 2.96 -9.48
C TYR A 159 8.52 3.20 -10.25
N LEU A 160 8.19 4.44 -10.58
CA LEU A 160 7.05 4.74 -11.44
C LEU A 160 7.24 4.16 -12.85
N SER A 161 8.45 4.28 -13.43
CA SER A 161 8.80 3.64 -14.70
C SER A 161 8.65 2.12 -14.63
N GLU A 162 9.22 1.49 -13.60
CA GLU A 162 9.15 0.04 -13.44
C GLU A 162 7.71 -0.45 -13.23
N LEU A 163 6.90 0.28 -12.46
CA LEU A 163 5.47 -0.01 -12.31
C LEU A 163 4.73 0.05 -13.64
N LYS A 164 4.96 1.08 -14.45
CA LYS A 164 4.34 1.22 -15.77
C LYS A 164 4.77 0.10 -16.72
N ASN A 165 6.04 -0.26 -16.70
CA ASN A 165 6.60 -1.36 -17.48
C ASN A 165 6.11 -2.75 -17.00
N SER A 166 5.55 -2.85 -15.79
CA SER A 166 4.98 -4.08 -15.27
C SER A 166 3.59 -4.38 -15.79
N ILE A 167 2.90 -3.39 -16.37
CA ILE A 167 1.58 -3.57 -16.99
C ILE A 167 1.80 -4.17 -18.38
N LYS A 168 1.13 -5.30 -18.65
CA LYS A 168 1.07 -5.88 -19.99
C LYS A 168 0.08 -5.07 -20.83
N ILE A 169 0.56 -4.52 -21.91
CA ILE A 169 -0.27 -3.90 -22.95
C ILE A 169 -1.02 -5.00 -23.70
#